data_a6e577a018440374cb72cd62d1cab28d
#
_entry.id   a6e577a018440374cb72cd62d1cab28d
#
_cell.length_a   1.000
_cell.length_b   1.000
_cell.length_c   1.000
_cell.angle_alpha   90.00
_cell.angle_beta   90.00
_cell.angle_gamma   90.00
#
_symmetry.space_group_name_H-M   'P 1'
#
loop_
_entity.id
_entity.type
_entity.pdbx_description
1 polymer ?
#
loop_
_entity_poly.entity_id
_entity_poly.type
_entity_poly.pdbx_seq_one_letter_code
_entity_poly.pdbx_strand_id
1 'polypeptide(L)'
;MTGFHFALEDYHGYNRFGNPAKALKAYVDCFSKEELTLDCQALVDIGYEMINHYVNEWLPRRNIYKTLIIDGVPQVEVESSIYIPELSEAFGIPVIYQLKYDRVVTDPDGRFWIQDHKTAASFNISKLETDPQVSAYCWAFPYIYGQTSAGMLYSQYKKAIVEEPRILKNGNISTDKTQNTTYERYLKALKERYGNITFPPKNKEVLDILLEQETPESDAFIRWDRVARNEHNNESEYLKILAEGYEMLNPKLAIYPNPTSDCSWSCNFYNVCLAQDDGSDWEFMINEDFEIRKHEEEIWRSKIQYPQ
;
A
#
# COMPACT_ATOMS: atom_id res chain seq x y z
N MET A 1 -7.11 5.65 3.09
CA MET A 1 -6.51 4.67 2.15
C MET A 1 -6.88 3.21 2.43
N THR A 2 -7.30 2.86 3.64
CA THR A 2 -7.76 1.50 4.03
C THR A 2 -8.85 0.95 3.08
N GLY A 3 -9.80 1.78 2.65
CA GLY A 3 -10.82 1.37 1.69
C GLY A 3 -10.29 0.98 0.30
N PHE A 4 -9.19 1.59 -0.16
CA PHE A 4 -8.52 1.19 -1.40
C PHE A 4 -7.89 -0.20 -1.25
N HIS A 5 -7.20 -0.46 -0.12
CA HIS A 5 -6.62 -1.77 0.18
C HIS A 5 -7.72 -2.84 0.30
N PHE A 6 -8.80 -2.56 1.01
CA PHE A 6 -9.95 -3.47 1.08
C PHE A 6 -10.53 -3.82 -0.30
N ALA A 7 -10.64 -2.83 -1.20
CA ALA A 7 -11.12 -3.08 -2.54
C ALA A 7 -10.16 -3.96 -3.37
N LEU A 8 -8.84 -3.81 -3.18
CA LEU A 8 -7.85 -4.69 -3.80
C LEU A 8 -7.85 -6.09 -3.20
N GLU A 9 -7.99 -6.20 -1.87
CA GLU A 9 -8.16 -7.47 -1.15
C GLU A 9 -9.31 -8.28 -1.75
N ASP A 10 -10.51 -7.69 -1.83
CA ASP A 10 -11.68 -8.37 -2.38
C ASP A 10 -11.45 -8.76 -3.85
N TYR A 11 -10.94 -7.84 -4.67
CA TYR A 11 -10.75 -8.06 -6.10
C TYR A 11 -9.74 -9.18 -6.41
N HIS A 12 -8.61 -9.23 -5.70
CA HIS A 12 -7.59 -10.24 -5.89
C HIS A 12 -7.86 -11.53 -5.12
N GLY A 13 -8.75 -11.47 -4.14
CA GLY A 13 -9.20 -12.59 -3.33
C GLY A 13 -10.42 -13.30 -3.94
N TYR A 14 -11.52 -13.25 -3.20
CA TYR A 14 -12.76 -13.94 -3.59
C TYR A 14 -13.62 -13.15 -4.59
N ASN A 15 -13.29 -11.88 -4.84
CA ASN A 15 -14.03 -10.96 -5.71
C ASN A 15 -15.55 -10.98 -5.45
N ARG A 16 -15.95 -10.96 -4.17
CA ARG A 16 -17.34 -11.08 -3.70
C ARG A 16 -18.25 -9.98 -4.23
N PHE A 17 -17.70 -8.79 -4.41
CA PHE A 17 -18.43 -7.63 -4.97
C PHE A 17 -18.47 -7.64 -6.51
N GLY A 18 -17.68 -8.52 -7.17
CA GLY A 18 -17.58 -8.60 -8.64
C GLY A 18 -16.96 -7.37 -9.30
N ASN A 19 -16.74 -6.31 -8.54
CA ASN A 19 -16.12 -5.05 -8.99
C ASN A 19 -15.52 -4.31 -7.78
N PRO A 20 -14.23 -3.92 -7.81
CA PRO A 20 -13.57 -3.28 -6.67
C PRO A 20 -14.13 -1.89 -6.34
N ALA A 21 -14.75 -1.18 -7.28
CA ALA A 21 -15.45 0.07 -6.97
C ALA A 21 -16.68 -0.18 -6.07
N LYS A 22 -17.37 -1.32 -6.22
CA LYS A 22 -18.46 -1.70 -5.31
C LYS A 22 -17.93 -2.08 -3.92
N ALA A 23 -16.77 -2.74 -3.84
CA ALA A 23 -16.10 -3.03 -2.58
C ALA A 23 -15.70 -1.74 -1.85
N LEU A 24 -15.09 -0.77 -2.55
CA LEU A 24 -14.79 0.55 -1.99
C LEU A 24 -16.05 1.26 -1.50
N LYS A 25 -17.14 1.22 -2.29
CA LYS A 25 -18.42 1.79 -1.87
C LYS A 25 -18.93 1.13 -0.59
N ALA A 26 -18.91 -0.19 -0.50
CA ALA A 26 -19.34 -0.91 0.71
C ALA A 26 -18.52 -0.53 1.94
N TYR A 27 -17.21 -0.29 1.77
CA TYR A 27 -16.36 0.25 2.84
C TYR A 27 -16.80 1.66 3.26
N VAL A 28 -17.02 2.56 2.31
CA VAL A 28 -17.46 3.95 2.59
C VAL A 28 -18.82 3.98 3.27
N ASP A 29 -19.76 3.13 2.86
CA ASP A 29 -21.10 3.03 3.42
C ASP A 29 -21.12 2.54 4.90
N CYS A 30 -19.98 2.04 5.43
CA CYS A 30 -19.84 1.69 6.84
C CYS A 30 -19.74 2.91 7.77
N PHE A 31 -19.45 4.10 7.22
CA PHE A 31 -19.27 5.33 7.98
C PHE A 31 -20.51 6.21 7.91
N SER A 32 -20.81 6.92 8.99
CA SER A 32 -21.90 7.90 9.00
C SER A 32 -21.54 9.13 8.15
N LYS A 33 -22.55 9.95 7.80
CA LYS A 33 -22.32 11.20 7.07
C LYS A 33 -21.52 12.22 7.87
N GLU A 34 -21.62 12.16 9.19
CA GLU A 34 -20.87 13.02 10.11
C GLU A 34 -19.40 12.64 10.18
N GLU A 35 -19.06 11.34 9.99
CA GLU A 35 -17.69 10.83 9.91
C GLU A 35 -17.04 11.15 8.56
N LEU A 36 -17.82 11.36 7.50
CA LEU A 36 -17.35 11.68 6.15
C LEU A 36 -17.29 13.18 5.93
N THR A 37 -16.19 13.81 6.34
CA THR A 37 -15.91 15.23 6.04
C THR A 37 -15.69 15.47 4.53
N LEU A 38 -15.63 16.76 4.10
CA LEU A 38 -15.32 17.11 2.71
C LEU A 38 -13.96 16.56 2.26
N ASP A 39 -12.97 16.56 3.14
CA ASP A 39 -11.64 16.01 2.85
C ASP A 39 -11.71 14.48 2.67
N CYS A 40 -12.52 13.79 3.47
CA CYS A 40 -12.78 12.36 3.29
C CYS A 40 -13.45 12.06 1.93
N GLN A 41 -14.41 12.88 1.51
CA GLN A 41 -15.06 12.72 0.21
C GLN A 41 -14.07 12.86 -0.95
N ALA A 42 -13.17 13.85 -0.91
CA ALA A 42 -12.12 14.00 -1.92
C ALA A 42 -11.19 12.77 -1.98
N LEU A 43 -10.86 12.18 -0.83
CA LEU A 43 -10.07 10.94 -0.77
C LEU A 43 -10.82 9.72 -1.33
N VAL A 44 -12.14 9.67 -1.15
CA VAL A 44 -12.99 8.63 -1.73
C VAL A 44 -13.00 8.74 -3.27
N ASP A 45 -13.15 9.94 -3.81
CA ASP A 45 -13.16 10.19 -5.26
C ASP A 45 -11.80 9.79 -5.88
N ILE A 46 -10.69 10.17 -5.24
CA ILE A 46 -9.35 9.71 -5.63
C ILE A 46 -9.27 8.17 -5.61
N GLY A 47 -9.78 7.52 -4.56
CA GLY A 47 -9.79 6.07 -4.45
C GLY A 47 -10.54 5.38 -5.58
N TYR A 48 -11.69 5.91 -5.98
CA TYR A 48 -12.45 5.40 -7.13
C TYR A 48 -11.67 5.50 -8.44
N GLU A 49 -11.04 6.65 -8.71
CA GLU A 49 -10.26 6.85 -9.93
C GLU A 49 -8.99 5.98 -9.96
N MET A 50 -8.32 5.82 -8.83
CA MET A 50 -7.19 4.90 -8.70
C MET A 50 -7.60 3.46 -9.02
N ILE A 51 -8.73 2.98 -8.49
CA ILE A 51 -9.26 1.64 -8.77
C ILE A 51 -9.66 1.51 -10.23
N ASN A 52 -10.37 2.50 -10.76
CA ASN A 52 -10.81 2.49 -12.15
C ASN A 52 -9.62 2.38 -13.12
N HIS A 53 -8.58 3.20 -12.91
CA HIS A 53 -7.35 3.14 -13.70
C HIS A 53 -6.64 1.78 -13.54
N TYR A 54 -6.50 1.29 -12.31
CA TYR A 54 -5.84 0.02 -12.02
C TYR A 54 -6.50 -1.15 -12.74
N VAL A 55 -7.82 -1.30 -12.58
CA VAL A 55 -8.56 -2.47 -13.07
C VAL A 55 -8.83 -2.42 -14.57
N ASN A 56 -9.17 -1.24 -15.10
CA ASN A 56 -9.63 -1.12 -16.49
C ASN A 56 -8.51 -0.76 -17.48
N GLU A 57 -7.43 -0.14 -17.01
CA GLU A 57 -6.35 0.32 -17.89
C GLU A 57 -5.02 -0.37 -17.61
N TRP A 58 -4.62 -0.50 -16.32
CA TRP A 58 -3.34 -1.07 -15.93
C TRP A 58 -3.30 -2.59 -16.06
N LEU A 59 -4.13 -3.31 -15.28
CA LEU A 59 -4.11 -4.78 -15.22
C LEU A 59 -4.25 -5.47 -16.57
N PRO A 60 -5.17 -5.07 -17.47
CA PRO A 60 -5.33 -5.75 -18.75
C PRO A 60 -4.08 -5.72 -19.64
N ARG A 61 -3.20 -4.75 -19.42
CA ARG A 61 -2.01 -4.55 -20.24
C ARG A 61 -0.72 -5.07 -19.61
N ARG A 62 -0.63 -5.08 -18.26
CA ARG A 62 0.64 -5.26 -17.56
C ARG A 62 0.66 -6.39 -16.52
N ASN A 63 -0.49 -6.89 -16.12
CA ASN A 63 -0.53 -7.92 -15.08
C ASN A 63 -0.15 -9.29 -15.64
N ILE A 64 1.00 -9.79 -15.21
CA ILE A 64 1.48 -11.14 -15.49
C ILE A 64 1.40 -12.05 -14.26
N TYR A 65 1.03 -11.49 -13.11
CA TYR A 65 1.03 -12.19 -11.83
C TYR A 65 -0.34 -12.79 -11.52
N LYS A 66 -0.32 -13.98 -10.91
CA LYS A 66 -1.54 -14.65 -10.44
C LYS A 66 -1.52 -14.75 -8.93
N THR A 67 -2.65 -14.48 -8.28
CA THR A 67 -2.79 -14.74 -6.83
C THR A 67 -2.52 -16.22 -6.56
N LEU A 68 -1.69 -16.51 -5.57
CA LEU A 68 -1.47 -17.87 -5.09
C LEU A 68 -2.76 -18.36 -4.42
N ILE A 69 -3.17 -19.58 -4.74
CA ILE A 69 -4.33 -20.25 -4.14
C ILE A 69 -3.84 -21.53 -3.47
N ILE A 70 -4.10 -21.69 -2.18
CA ILE A 70 -3.79 -22.89 -1.40
C ILE A 70 -5.11 -23.45 -0.85
N ASP A 71 -5.41 -24.71 -1.17
CA ASP A 71 -6.64 -25.40 -0.74
C ASP A 71 -7.92 -24.59 -1.06
N GLY A 72 -7.93 -23.92 -2.20
CA GLY A 72 -9.05 -23.07 -2.65
C GLY A 72 -9.10 -21.69 -1.99
N VAL A 73 -8.15 -21.34 -1.12
CA VAL A 73 -8.07 -20.06 -0.43
C VAL A 73 -7.05 -19.14 -1.12
N PRO A 74 -7.47 -17.99 -1.67
CA PRO A 74 -6.55 -17.01 -2.22
C PRO A 74 -5.69 -16.40 -1.10
N GLN A 75 -4.39 -16.29 -1.37
CA GLN A 75 -3.43 -15.76 -0.41
C GLN A 75 -3.39 -14.23 -0.48
N VAL A 76 -4.39 -13.59 0.14
CA VAL A 76 -4.58 -12.13 0.28
C VAL A 76 -4.82 -11.80 1.74
N GLU A 77 -4.25 -10.71 2.25
CA GLU A 77 -4.34 -10.29 3.66
C GLU A 77 -3.96 -11.42 4.62
N VAL A 78 -2.86 -12.12 4.31
CA VAL A 78 -2.45 -13.32 5.04
C VAL A 78 -1.75 -12.93 6.32
N GLU A 79 -2.44 -13.09 7.44
CA GLU A 79 -1.87 -12.91 8.77
C GLU A 79 -1.13 -14.19 9.19
N SER A 80 0.07 -14.00 9.75
CA SER A 80 0.91 -15.12 10.19
C SER A 80 1.69 -14.78 11.44
N SER A 81 2.01 -15.82 12.20
CA SER A 81 2.74 -15.73 13.46
C SER A 81 3.88 -16.74 13.46
N ILE A 82 5.10 -16.27 13.69
CA ILE A 82 6.30 -17.11 13.72
C ILE A 82 6.86 -17.09 15.14
N TYR A 83 6.99 -18.27 15.75
CA TYR A 83 7.61 -18.41 17.04
C TYR A 83 9.12 -18.22 16.94
N ILE A 84 9.70 -17.40 17.85
CA ILE A 84 11.14 -17.11 17.91
C ILE A 84 11.73 -17.84 19.12
N PRO A 85 12.31 -19.04 18.93
CA PRO A 85 12.75 -19.89 20.02
C PRO A 85 13.86 -19.24 20.86
N GLU A 86 14.85 -18.60 20.24
CA GLU A 86 16.00 -18.02 20.95
C GLU A 86 15.58 -16.91 21.93
N LEU A 87 14.64 -16.05 21.52
CA LEU A 87 14.11 -15.02 22.41
C LEU A 87 13.22 -15.62 23.49
N SER A 88 12.41 -16.62 23.12
CA SER A 88 11.50 -17.28 24.06
C SER A 88 12.26 -18.02 25.16
N GLU A 89 13.34 -18.70 24.82
CA GLU A 89 14.22 -19.38 25.79
C GLU A 89 14.97 -18.38 26.66
N ALA A 90 15.50 -17.30 26.08
CA ALA A 90 16.26 -16.29 26.81
C ALA A 90 15.42 -15.54 27.86
N PHE A 91 14.15 -15.30 27.59
CA PHE A 91 13.27 -14.51 28.46
C PHE A 91 12.22 -15.36 29.21
N GLY A 92 12.10 -16.65 28.93
CA GLY A 92 11.17 -17.56 29.61
C GLY A 92 9.70 -17.26 29.31
N ILE A 93 9.41 -16.57 28.20
CA ILE A 93 8.06 -16.21 27.71
C ILE A 93 7.94 -16.53 26.22
N PRO A 94 6.76 -16.87 25.69
CA PRO A 94 6.58 -17.02 24.25
C PRO A 94 6.81 -15.70 23.53
N VAL A 95 7.75 -15.67 22.59
CA VAL A 95 8.01 -14.53 21.72
C VAL A 95 7.59 -14.90 20.31
N ILE A 96 6.72 -14.08 19.71
CA ILE A 96 6.10 -14.33 18.42
C ILE A 96 6.32 -13.11 17.52
N TYR A 97 6.86 -13.35 16.32
CA TYR A 97 6.92 -12.36 15.25
C TYR A 97 5.62 -12.41 14.45
N GLN A 98 4.88 -11.31 14.43
CA GLN A 98 3.63 -11.20 13.67
C GLN A 98 3.83 -10.39 12.40
N LEU A 99 3.23 -10.84 11.32
CA LEU A 99 3.26 -10.16 10.04
C LEU A 99 1.95 -10.39 9.28
N LYS A 100 1.73 -9.55 8.25
CA LYS A 100 0.60 -9.65 7.36
C LYS A 100 1.05 -9.34 5.93
N TYR A 101 0.86 -10.27 5.01
CA TYR A 101 1.09 -10.05 3.59
C TYR A 101 -0.18 -9.50 2.94
N ASP A 102 -0.06 -8.42 2.17
CA ASP A 102 -1.20 -7.92 1.38
C ASP A 102 -1.63 -8.96 0.34
N ARG A 103 -0.66 -9.57 -0.36
CA ARG A 103 -0.95 -10.59 -1.37
C ARG A 103 0.28 -11.44 -1.66
N VAL A 104 0.09 -12.73 -1.90
CA VAL A 104 1.12 -13.62 -2.46
C VAL A 104 0.77 -13.97 -3.90
N VAL A 105 1.74 -13.87 -4.80
CA VAL A 105 1.54 -14.09 -6.23
C VAL A 105 2.60 -15.01 -6.82
N THR A 106 2.27 -15.61 -7.97
CA THR A 106 3.22 -16.32 -8.82
C THR A 106 3.42 -15.55 -10.12
N ASP A 107 4.67 -15.53 -10.61
CA ASP A 107 4.99 -15.04 -11.95
C ASP A 107 4.83 -16.16 -13.00
N PRO A 108 5.00 -15.86 -14.31
CA PRO A 108 4.91 -16.87 -15.37
C PRO A 108 5.93 -18.00 -15.26
N ASP A 109 7.06 -17.78 -14.58
CA ASP A 109 8.10 -18.78 -14.36
C ASP A 109 7.80 -19.66 -13.13
N GLY A 110 6.69 -19.40 -12.42
CA GLY A 110 6.27 -20.14 -11.24
C GLY A 110 6.98 -19.70 -9.95
N ARG A 111 7.72 -18.59 -9.95
CA ARG A 111 8.37 -18.05 -8.76
C ARG A 111 7.35 -17.32 -7.89
N PHE A 112 7.50 -17.44 -6.57
CA PHE A 112 6.66 -16.75 -5.60
C PHE A 112 7.17 -15.34 -5.32
N TRP A 113 6.25 -14.38 -5.27
CA TRP A 113 6.50 -12.99 -4.91
C TRP A 113 5.50 -12.55 -3.85
N ILE A 114 5.97 -11.78 -2.89
CA ILE A 114 5.12 -11.11 -1.92
C ILE A 114 4.76 -9.76 -2.52
N GLN A 115 3.50 -9.52 -2.83
CA GLN A 115 3.06 -8.22 -3.32
C GLN A 115 2.59 -7.37 -2.16
N ASP A 116 3.15 -6.16 -2.07
CA ASP A 116 2.81 -5.15 -1.07
C ASP A 116 2.27 -3.89 -1.76
N HIS A 117 1.12 -3.42 -1.33
CA HIS A 117 0.40 -2.31 -1.95
C HIS A 117 0.62 -1.00 -1.17
N LYS A 118 1.25 -0.02 -1.79
CA LYS A 118 1.53 1.28 -1.17
C LYS A 118 0.86 2.41 -1.95
N THR A 119 0.13 3.26 -1.25
CA THR A 119 -0.41 4.49 -1.82
C THR A 119 0.48 5.66 -1.44
N ALA A 120 0.90 6.48 -2.42
CA ALA A 120 1.87 7.55 -2.23
C ALA A 120 1.48 8.83 -3.00
N ALA A 121 1.97 9.98 -2.58
CA ALA A 121 1.84 11.22 -3.34
C ALA A 121 2.76 11.23 -4.57
N SER A 122 3.92 10.56 -4.46
CA SER A 122 4.90 10.37 -5.54
C SER A 122 5.62 9.03 -5.36
N PHE A 123 6.11 8.45 -6.44
CA PHE A 123 6.88 7.22 -6.38
C PHE A 123 8.23 7.44 -5.68
N ASN A 124 8.56 6.53 -4.78
CA ASN A 124 9.83 6.53 -4.07
C ASN A 124 10.43 5.13 -4.08
N ILE A 125 11.60 5.00 -4.71
CA ILE A 125 12.34 3.75 -4.84
C ILE A 125 13.68 3.78 -4.09
N SER A 126 14.05 4.93 -3.52
CA SER A 126 15.39 5.16 -2.98
C SER A 126 15.78 4.24 -1.81
N LYS A 127 14.81 3.67 -1.12
CA LYS A 127 15.02 2.79 0.05
C LYS A 127 14.64 1.33 -0.18
N LEU A 128 14.11 0.96 -1.34
CA LEU A 128 13.58 -0.39 -1.56
C LEU A 128 14.64 -1.48 -1.36
N GLU A 129 15.87 -1.23 -1.80
CA GLU A 129 16.97 -2.21 -1.67
C GLU A 129 17.37 -2.46 -0.20
N THR A 130 17.14 -1.48 0.68
CA THR A 130 17.49 -1.55 2.11
C THR A 130 16.29 -1.60 3.03
N ASP A 131 15.07 -1.71 2.48
CA ASP A 131 13.84 -1.72 3.26
C ASP A 131 13.76 -2.96 4.16
N PRO A 132 13.72 -2.80 5.50
CA PRO A 132 13.64 -3.92 6.42
C PRO A 132 12.35 -4.71 6.30
N GLN A 133 11.21 -4.08 5.94
CA GLN A 133 9.95 -4.79 5.73
C GLN A 133 10.08 -5.82 4.61
N VAL A 134 10.75 -5.45 3.50
CA VAL A 134 11.01 -6.37 2.38
C VAL A 134 11.82 -7.58 2.85
N SER A 135 12.87 -7.35 3.62
CA SER A 135 13.74 -8.42 4.11
C SER A 135 13.04 -9.32 5.12
N ALA A 136 12.31 -8.72 6.07
CA ALA A 136 11.55 -9.46 7.08
C ALA A 136 10.44 -10.34 6.47
N TYR A 137 9.74 -9.82 5.46
CA TYR A 137 8.72 -10.57 4.75
C TYR A 137 9.31 -11.74 3.96
N CYS A 138 10.43 -11.54 3.27
CA CYS A 138 11.12 -12.61 2.56
C CYS A 138 11.72 -13.66 3.52
N TRP A 139 12.25 -13.25 4.68
CA TRP A 139 12.71 -14.16 5.72
C TRP A 139 11.56 -15.03 6.27
N ALA A 140 10.40 -14.44 6.51
CA ALA A 140 9.25 -15.12 7.07
C ALA A 140 8.61 -16.14 6.11
N PHE A 141 8.75 -15.94 4.80
CA PHE A 141 8.05 -16.69 3.77
C PHE A 141 8.25 -18.23 3.84
N PRO A 142 9.48 -18.75 4.05
CA PRO A 142 9.70 -20.20 4.15
C PRO A 142 9.01 -20.84 5.37
N TYR A 143 8.85 -20.11 6.47
CA TYR A 143 8.17 -20.62 7.67
C TYR A 143 6.67 -20.80 7.44
N ILE A 144 6.09 -20.03 6.53
CA ILE A 144 4.65 -20.04 6.24
C ILE A 144 4.33 -21.01 5.11
N TYR A 145 5.14 -21.00 4.04
CA TYR A 145 4.85 -21.71 2.79
C TYR A 145 5.77 -22.92 2.53
N GLY A 146 6.79 -23.16 3.33
CA GLY A 146 7.77 -24.24 3.13
C GLY A 146 8.66 -24.05 1.90
N GLN A 147 8.66 -22.87 1.28
CA GLN A 147 9.40 -22.52 0.06
C GLN A 147 9.94 -21.09 0.18
N THR A 148 10.94 -20.74 -0.61
CA THR A 148 11.50 -19.38 -0.65
C THR A 148 10.71 -18.49 -1.61
N SER A 149 10.56 -17.19 -1.28
CA SER A 149 10.12 -16.18 -2.24
C SER A 149 11.28 -15.72 -3.11
N ALA A 150 10.99 -15.27 -4.33
CA ALA A 150 11.98 -14.58 -5.18
C ALA A 150 12.25 -13.14 -4.68
N GLY A 151 11.37 -12.61 -3.84
CA GLY A 151 11.43 -11.27 -3.31
C GLY A 151 10.05 -10.66 -3.14
N MET A 152 10.01 -9.32 -3.10
CA MET A 152 8.79 -8.53 -3.02
C MET A 152 8.49 -7.85 -4.35
N LEU A 153 7.20 -7.84 -4.72
CA LEU A 153 6.64 -6.97 -5.76
C LEU A 153 6.06 -5.73 -5.07
N TYR A 154 6.85 -4.68 -5.03
CA TYR A 154 6.48 -3.42 -4.39
C TYR A 154 5.61 -2.59 -5.33
N SER A 155 4.33 -2.48 -5.00
CA SER A 155 3.32 -1.89 -5.87
C SER A 155 2.89 -0.53 -5.36
N GLN A 156 3.29 0.54 -6.04
CA GLN A 156 2.99 1.91 -5.69
C GLN A 156 1.84 2.47 -6.53
N TYR A 157 0.89 3.13 -5.86
CA TYR A 157 -0.27 3.78 -6.48
C TYR A 157 -0.27 5.26 -6.10
N LYS A 158 -0.18 6.15 -7.10
CA LYS A 158 -0.20 7.59 -6.89
C LYS A 158 -1.59 8.05 -6.46
N LYS A 159 -1.66 8.76 -5.34
CA LYS A 159 -2.90 9.38 -4.84
C LYS A 159 -3.28 10.58 -5.69
N ALA A 160 -3.82 10.34 -6.87
CA ALA A 160 -4.25 11.37 -7.81
C ALA A 160 -5.40 10.87 -8.68
N ILE A 161 -6.22 11.80 -9.16
CA ILE A 161 -7.24 11.53 -10.16
C ILE A 161 -6.56 11.44 -11.52
N VAL A 162 -6.82 10.35 -12.25
CA VAL A 162 -6.38 10.18 -13.64
C VAL A 162 -7.38 10.85 -14.58
N GLU A 163 -6.99 11.97 -15.15
CA GLU A 163 -7.87 12.82 -15.96
C GLU A 163 -7.79 12.50 -17.46
N GLU A 164 -8.88 12.74 -18.17
CA GLU A 164 -8.80 12.87 -19.63
C GLU A 164 -8.03 14.14 -20.00
N PRO A 165 -7.30 14.14 -21.14
CA PRO A 165 -6.56 15.32 -21.57
C PRO A 165 -7.48 16.51 -21.75
N ARG A 166 -7.08 17.67 -21.23
CA ARG A 166 -7.87 18.90 -21.32
C ARG A 166 -8.05 19.36 -22.76
N ILE A 167 -9.29 19.69 -23.14
CA ILE A 167 -9.64 20.28 -24.42
C ILE A 167 -9.74 21.80 -24.24
N LEU A 168 -8.98 22.53 -25.05
CA LEU A 168 -8.98 24.00 -25.07
C LEU A 168 -10.24 24.56 -25.74
N LYS A 169 -10.56 25.83 -25.48
CA LYS A 169 -11.74 26.51 -26.10
C LYS A 169 -11.78 26.45 -27.62
N ASN A 170 -10.63 26.35 -28.30
CA ASN A 170 -10.51 26.19 -29.75
C ASN A 170 -10.63 24.72 -30.20
N GLY A 171 -10.96 23.80 -29.31
CA GLY A 171 -11.11 22.38 -29.59
C GLY A 171 -9.79 21.61 -29.71
N ASN A 172 -8.63 22.23 -29.48
CA ASN A 172 -7.35 21.54 -29.50
C ASN A 172 -7.06 20.88 -28.17
N ILE A 173 -6.25 19.80 -28.18
CA ILE A 173 -5.77 19.15 -26.97
C ILE A 173 -4.72 20.04 -26.30
N SER A 174 -4.83 20.23 -24.98
CA SER A 174 -3.89 21.00 -24.18
C SER A 174 -2.47 20.46 -24.30
N THR A 175 -1.51 21.38 -24.37
CA THR A 175 -0.05 21.06 -24.37
C THR A 175 0.59 21.28 -23.00
N ASP A 176 -0.20 21.38 -21.96
CA ASP A 176 0.29 21.46 -20.58
C ASP A 176 0.94 20.12 -20.19
N LYS A 177 2.21 20.18 -19.78
CA LYS A 177 3.03 19.02 -19.41
C LYS A 177 2.73 18.48 -18.00
N THR A 178 1.92 19.23 -17.22
CA THR A 178 1.58 18.88 -15.83
C THR A 178 0.19 18.27 -15.68
N GLN A 179 -0.45 17.87 -16.78
CA GLN A 179 -1.76 17.23 -16.75
C GLN A 179 -1.67 15.87 -16.05
N ASN A 180 -2.63 15.56 -15.18
CA ASN A 180 -2.79 14.27 -14.56
C ASN A 180 -3.41 13.24 -15.53
N THR A 181 -2.71 12.92 -16.60
CA THR A 181 -3.19 11.98 -17.63
C THR A 181 -2.11 10.93 -17.96
N THR A 182 -2.51 9.84 -18.61
CA THR A 182 -1.60 8.79 -19.05
C THR A 182 -1.23 8.97 -20.52
N TYR A 183 -0.14 8.33 -20.95
CA TYR A 183 0.25 8.25 -22.35
C TYR A 183 -0.91 7.76 -23.24
N GLU A 184 -1.59 6.70 -22.81
CA GLU A 184 -2.67 6.08 -23.60
C GLU A 184 -3.87 7.02 -23.78
N ARG A 185 -4.31 7.68 -22.69
CA ARG A 185 -5.42 8.63 -22.73
C ARG A 185 -5.05 9.81 -23.64
N TYR A 186 -3.82 10.33 -23.49
CA TYR A 186 -3.35 11.45 -24.30
C TYR A 186 -3.22 11.07 -25.78
N LEU A 187 -2.63 9.92 -26.09
CA LEU A 187 -2.53 9.40 -27.46
C LEU A 187 -3.91 9.18 -28.09
N LYS A 188 -4.86 8.61 -27.34
CA LYS A 188 -6.24 8.42 -27.79
C LYS A 188 -6.89 9.75 -28.16
N ALA A 189 -6.82 10.74 -27.28
CA ALA A 189 -7.37 12.08 -27.53
C ALA A 189 -6.76 12.77 -28.76
N LEU A 190 -5.43 12.62 -28.96
CA LEU A 190 -4.75 13.12 -30.14
C LEU A 190 -5.24 12.45 -31.44
N LYS A 191 -5.39 11.12 -31.42
CA LYS A 191 -5.88 10.34 -32.54
C LYS A 191 -7.32 10.73 -32.92
N GLU A 192 -8.18 10.92 -31.93
CA GLU A 192 -9.57 11.36 -32.13
C GLU A 192 -9.64 12.77 -32.71
N ARG A 193 -8.75 13.67 -32.29
CA ARG A 193 -8.73 15.07 -32.70
C ARG A 193 -8.06 15.30 -34.04
N TYR A 194 -6.88 14.67 -34.27
CA TYR A 194 -6.00 14.97 -35.40
C TYR A 194 -5.87 13.82 -36.41
N GLY A 195 -6.48 12.67 -36.14
CA GLY A 195 -6.26 11.44 -36.93
C GLY A 195 -4.93 10.73 -36.57
N ASN A 196 -4.57 9.75 -37.39
CA ASN A 196 -3.44 8.84 -37.05
C ASN A 196 -2.07 9.25 -37.67
N ILE A 197 -1.98 10.37 -38.41
CA ILE A 197 -0.84 10.60 -39.31
C ILE A 197 0.21 11.53 -38.70
N THR A 198 -0.18 12.68 -38.17
CA THR A 198 0.80 13.65 -37.63
C THR A 198 0.18 14.49 -36.52
N PHE A 199 0.82 14.55 -35.37
CA PHE A 199 0.40 15.40 -34.27
C PHE A 199 1.12 16.74 -34.27
N PRO A 200 0.52 17.85 -33.76
CA PRO A 200 1.20 19.12 -33.61
C PRO A 200 2.49 18.95 -32.77
N PRO A 201 3.59 19.66 -33.08
CA PRO A 201 4.90 19.46 -32.43
C PRO A 201 4.85 19.55 -30.90
N LYS A 202 4.10 20.54 -30.35
CA LYS A 202 3.96 20.68 -28.88
C LYS A 202 3.19 19.54 -28.23
N ASN A 203 2.19 18.96 -28.91
CA ASN A 203 1.48 17.78 -28.40
C ASN A 203 2.37 16.54 -28.48
N LYS A 204 3.23 16.43 -29.50
CA LYS A 204 4.20 15.35 -29.59
C LYS A 204 5.21 15.42 -28.44
N GLU A 205 5.69 16.62 -28.08
CA GLU A 205 6.57 16.80 -26.91
C GLU A 205 5.92 16.32 -25.61
N VAL A 206 4.63 16.62 -25.37
CA VAL A 206 3.89 16.10 -24.19
C VAL A 206 3.76 14.58 -24.27
N LEU A 207 3.48 14.03 -25.45
CA LEU A 207 3.35 12.59 -25.65
C LEU A 207 4.69 11.87 -25.37
N ASP A 208 5.82 12.45 -25.82
CA ASP A 208 7.15 11.90 -25.58
C ASP A 208 7.48 11.89 -24.08
N ILE A 209 7.14 12.95 -23.33
CA ILE A 209 7.30 13.01 -21.86
C ILE A 209 6.46 11.94 -21.15
N LEU A 210 5.21 11.74 -21.57
CA LEU A 210 4.36 10.70 -21.00
C LEU A 210 4.88 9.30 -21.36
N LEU A 211 5.43 9.12 -22.55
CA LEU A 211 6.00 7.86 -22.99
C LEU A 211 7.26 7.48 -22.18
N GLU A 212 8.06 8.45 -21.73
CA GLU A 212 9.21 8.20 -20.86
C GLU A 212 8.82 7.60 -19.50
N GLN A 213 7.57 7.79 -19.07
CA GLN A 213 7.02 7.21 -17.84
C GLN A 213 6.47 5.79 -18.04
N GLU A 214 6.27 5.38 -19.30
CA GLU A 214 5.71 4.08 -19.66
C GLU A 214 6.81 3.01 -19.73
N THR A 215 6.74 2.04 -18.85
CA THR A 215 7.53 0.81 -18.90
C THR A 215 6.61 -0.40 -18.74
N PRO A 216 7.09 -1.64 -18.90
CA PRO A 216 6.30 -2.81 -18.54
C PRO A 216 5.78 -2.80 -17.10
N GLU A 217 6.52 -2.12 -16.20
CA GLU A 217 6.26 -2.08 -14.76
C GLU A 217 5.70 -0.75 -14.26
N SER A 218 5.59 0.30 -15.11
CA SER A 218 5.13 1.62 -14.66
C SER A 218 4.35 2.41 -15.69
N ASP A 219 3.51 3.31 -15.21
CA ASP A 219 3.00 4.49 -15.93
C ASP A 219 3.05 5.72 -14.99
N ALA A 220 2.39 6.80 -15.35
CA ALA A 220 2.36 8.03 -14.56
C ALA A 220 1.70 7.88 -13.15
N PHE A 221 0.93 6.81 -12.92
CA PHE A 221 0.10 6.63 -11.72
C PHE A 221 0.32 5.33 -10.97
N ILE A 222 0.89 4.31 -11.64
CA ILE A 222 1.14 3.01 -11.03
C ILE A 222 2.56 2.57 -11.38
N ARG A 223 3.26 2.03 -10.38
CA ARG A 223 4.61 1.50 -10.54
C ARG A 223 4.78 0.23 -9.71
N TRP A 224 5.29 -0.82 -10.34
CA TRP A 224 5.62 -2.08 -9.69
C TRP A 224 7.12 -2.36 -9.79
N ASP A 225 7.78 -2.43 -8.66
CA ASP A 225 9.21 -2.72 -8.58
C ASP A 225 9.44 -4.12 -7.98
N ARG A 226 10.30 -4.90 -8.61
CA ARG A 226 10.74 -6.19 -8.08
C ARG A 226 11.97 -5.99 -7.21
N VAL A 227 11.85 -6.35 -5.95
CA VAL A 227 12.96 -6.27 -4.98
C VAL A 227 13.34 -7.68 -4.58
N ALA A 228 14.42 -8.19 -5.15
CA ALA A 228 14.90 -9.54 -4.85
C ALA A 228 15.59 -9.59 -3.48
N ARG A 229 15.50 -10.74 -2.83
CA ARG A 229 16.25 -11.09 -1.62
C ARG A 229 16.83 -12.48 -1.75
N ASN A 230 18.05 -12.66 -1.28
CA ASN A 230 18.72 -13.95 -1.23
C ASN A 230 18.79 -14.49 0.22
N GLU A 231 19.28 -15.69 0.38
CA GLU A 231 19.41 -16.34 1.68
C GLU A 231 20.21 -15.52 2.69
N HIS A 232 21.31 -14.91 2.27
CA HIS A 232 22.12 -14.07 3.15
C HIS A 232 21.37 -12.82 3.64
N ASN A 233 20.50 -12.21 2.78
CA ASN A 233 19.63 -11.12 3.22
C ASN A 233 18.66 -11.58 4.30
N ASN A 234 18.08 -12.78 4.13
CA ASN A 234 17.13 -13.36 5.07
C ASN A 234 17.79 -13.70 6.42
N GLU A 235 18.98 -14.31 6.39
CA GLU A 235 19.78 -14.58 7.61
C GLU A 235 20.15 -13.29 8.35
N SER A 236 20.63 -12.29 7.62
CA SER A 236 20.96 -10.97 8.18
C SER A 236 19.75 -10.31 8.84
N GLU A 237 18.57 -10.45 8.24
CA GLU A 237 17.34 -9.89 8.80
C GLU A 237 16.90 -10.62 10.07
N TYR A 238 17.03 -11.96 10.10
CA TYR A 238 16.74 -12.71 11.30
C TYR A 238 17.62 -12.27 12.50
N LEU A 239 18.91 -12.03 12.24
CA LEU A 239 19.81 -11.50 13.29
C LEU A 239 19.39 -10.13 13.81
N LYS A 240 18.83 -9.27 12.94
CA LYS A 240 18.28 -7.97 13.37
C LYS A 240 17.01 -8.16 14.19
N ILE A 241 16.09 -9.04 13.77
CA ILE A 241 14.88 -9.37 14.53
C ILE A 241 15.25 -9.88 15.93
N LEU A 242 16.27 -10.73 16.04
CA LEU A 242 16.77 -11.17 17.35
C LEU A 242 17.31 -10.00 18.18
N ALA A 243 18.15 -9.14 17.57
CA ALA A 243 18.74 -8.00 18.28
C ALA A 243 17.67 -7.02 18.78
N GLU A 244 16.71 -6.66 17.94
CA GLU A 244 15.57 -5.82 18.30
C GLU A 244 14.71 -6.47 19.40
N GLY A 245 14.46 -7.79 19.30
CA GLY A 245 13.73 -8.53 20.32
C GLY A 245 14.45 -8.54 21.66
N TYR A 246 15.78 -8.69 21.69
CA TYR A 246 16.57 -8.57 22.90
C TYR A 246 16.50 -7.17 23.50
N GLU A 247 16.52 -6.11 22.69
CA GLU A 247 16.35 -4.75 23.17
C GLU A 247 14.95 -4.52 23.73
N MET A 248 13.91 -4.89 23.01
CA MET A 248 12.50 -4.69 23.41
C MET A 248 12.15 -5.42 24.71
N LEU A 249 12.71 -6.59 24.93
CA LEU A 249 12.43 -7.43 26.09
C LEU A 249 13.38 -7.15 27.27
N ASN A 250 14.34 -6.26 27.12
CA ASN A 250 15.29 -5.93 28.18
C ASN A 250 14.62 -5.04 29.25
N PRO A 251 14.38 -5.56 30.49
CA PRO A 251 13.71 -4.79 31.52
C PRO A 251 14.57 -3.64 32.08
N LYS A 252 15.85 -3.57 31.69
CA LYS A 252 16.78 -2.51 32.11
C LYS A 252 16.91 -1.41 31.06
N LEU A 253 16.29 -1.58 29.90
CA LEU A 253 16.29 -0.53 28.86
C LEU A 253 15.42 0.64 29.32
N ALA A 254 16.01 1.83 29.38
CA ALA A 254 15.25 3.02 29.65
C ALA A 254 14.33 3.35 28.46
N ILE A 255 13.03 3.41 28.71
CA ILE A 255 12.06 3.84 27.72
C ILE A 255 11.99 5.36 27.78
N TYR A 256 12.19 6.01 26.64
CA TYR A 256 12.10 7.48 26.50
C TYR A 256 11.42 7.84 25.17
N PRO A 257 10.79 9.03 25.11
CA PRO A 257 10.20 9.50 23.87
C PRO A 257 11.26 9.66 22.77
N ASN A 258 10.91 9.25 21.55
CA ASN A 258 11.75 9.44 20.35
C ASN A 258 11.07 10.45 19.41
N PRO A 259 11.24 11.77 19.63
CA PRO A 259 10.52 12.79 18.89
C PRO A 259 10.96 12.84 17.42
N THR A 260 9.99 12.93 16.54
CA THR A 260 10.17 13.12 15.09
C THR A 260 9.39 14.36 14.62
N SER A 261 9.61 14.75 13.36
CA SER A 261 8.83 15.83 12.72
C SER A 261 7.32 15.56 12.73
N ASP A 262 6.91 14.30 12.83
CA ASP A 262 5.52 13.89 12.73
C ASP A 262 4.76 14.03 14.06
N CYS A 263 5.47 14.14 15.17
CA CYS A 263 4.85 14.21 16.51
C CYS A 263 3.85 15.36 16.63
N SER A 264 4.17 16.52 16.09
CA SER A 264 3.37 17.73 16.26
C SER A 264 2.06 17.76 15.46
N TRP A 265 1.92 16.90 14.43
CA TRP A 265 0.75 16.94 13.55
C TRP A 265 0.03 15.59 13.40
N SER A 266 0.66 14.47 13.75
CA SER A 266 0.06 13.14 13.59
C SER A 266 0.00 12.29 14.86
N CYS A 267 0.71 12.66 15.91
CA CYS A 267 0.77 11.88 17.15
C CYS A 267 -0.30 12.31 18.15
N ASN A 268 -1.25 11.44 18.46
CA ASN A 268 -2.27 11.72 19.47
C ASN A 268 -1.70 11.88 20.89
N PHE A 269 -0.52 11.28 21.17
CA PHE A 269 0.15 11.37 22.47
C PHE A 269 1.09 12.56 22.60
N TYR A 270 1.13 13.48 21.64
CA TYR A 270 2.06 14.61 21.65
C TYR A 270 1.97 15.43 22.95
N ASN A 271 0.77 15.80 23.37
CA ASN A 271 0.56 16.57 24.59
C ASN A 271 0.92 15.77 25.85
N VAL A 272 0.69 14.46 25.85
CA VAL A 272 1.11 13.56 26.94
C VAL A 272 2.64 13.52 27.06
N CYS A 273 3.35 13.44 25.92
CA CYS A 273 4.81 13.51 25.93
C CYS A 273 5.33 14.86 26.47
N LEU A 274 4.70 15.98 26.11
CA LEU A 274 5.07 17.30 26.63
C LEU A 274 4.82 17.38 28.13
N ALA A 275 3.68 16.91 28.62
CA ALA A 275 3.36 16.88 30.05
C ALA A 275 4.32 15.99 30.84
N GLN A 276 4.75 14.86 30.28
CA GLN A 276 5.76 13.99 30.88
C GLN A 276 7.12 14.69 30.98
N ASP A 277 7.51 15.45 29.97
CA ASP A 277 8.81 16.12 29.89
C ASP A 277 8.88 17.33 30.84
N ASP A 278 7.77 18.09 31.00
CA ASP A 278 7.71 19.26 31.88
C ASP A 278 7.28 18.95 33.32
N GLY A 279 6.97 17.68 33.62
CA GLY A 279 6.56 17.23 34.95
C GLY A 279 5.10 17.50 35.30
N SER A 280 4.25 17.82 34.31
CA SER A 280 2.80 17.94 34.47
C SER A 280 2.13 16.57 34.66
N ASP A 281 0.85 16.56 35.05
CA ASP A 281 0.10 15.32 35.32
C ASP A 281 -0.32 14.62 34.00
N TRP A 282 0.62 13.93 33.39
CA TRP A 282 0.40 13.16 32.17
C TRP A 282 -0.47 11.91 32.41
N GLU A 283 -0.46 11.34 33.63
CA GLU A 283 -1.29 10.19 33.97
C GLU A 283 -2.78 10.56 33.98
N PHE A 284 -3.10 11.77 34.50
CA PHE A 284 -4.44 12.32 34.42
C PHE A 284 -4.89 12.44 32.95
N MET A 285 -4.04 12.99 32.08
CA MET A 285 -4.35 13.13 30.65
C MET A 285 -4.62 11.78 29.97
N ILE A 286 -3.83 10.74 30.27
CA ILE A 286 -4.06 9.39 29.74
C ILE A 286 -5.41 8.86 30.19
N ASN A 287 -5.77 9.01 31.46
CA ASN A 287 -7.01 8.45 32.01
C ASN A 287 -8.26 9.19 31.52
N GLU A 288 -8.19 10.49 31.25
CA GLU A 288 -9.34 11.30 30.83
C GLU A 288 -9.52 11.33 29.31
N ASP A 289 -8.42 11.41 28.54
CA ASP A 289 -8.46 11.66 27.11
C ASP A 289 -8.31 10.39 26.26
N PHE A 290 -7.92 9.26 26.86
CA PHE A 290 -7.64 8.02 26.14
C PHE A 290 -8.42 6.83 26.70
N GLU A 291 -8.82 5.95 25.80
CA GLU A 291 -9.41 4.66 26.13
C GLU A 291 -8.66 3.53 25.41
N ILE A 292 -8.78 2.32 25.93
CA ILE A 292 -8.21 1.13 25.26
C ILE A 292 -8.96 0.92 23.95
N ARG A 293 -8.22 1.10 22.85
CA ARG A 293 -8.77 0.97 21.50
C ARG A 293 -9.26 -0.44 21.25
N LYS A 294 -10.52 -0.58 20.85
CA LYS A 294 -11.00 -1.79 20.18
C LYS A 294 -10.46 -1.80 18.75
N HIS A 295 -10.14 -2.98 18.24
CA HIS A 295 -9.67 -3.12 16.84
C HIS A 295 -10.69 -2.51 15.86
N GLU A 296 -10.39 -1.32 15.32
CA GLU A 296 -11.28 -0.61 14.37
C GLU A 296 -11.54 -1.45 13.11
N GLU A 297 -10.56 -2.23 12.69
CA GLU A 297 -10.69 -3.11 11.53
C GLU A 297 -11.79 -4.15 11.73
N GLU A 298 -11.94 -4.72 12.92
CA GLU A 298 -13.03 -5.65 13.25
C GLU A 298 -14.39 -4.97 13.26
N ILE A 299 -14.44 -3.68 13.67
CA ILE A 299 -15.69 -2.92 13.76
C ILE A 299 -16.26 -2.63 12.36
N TRP A 300 -15.46 -2.09 11.44
CA TRP A 300 -15.98 -1.78 10.10
C TRP A 300 -16.16 -3.04 9.25
N ARG A 301 -15.30 -4.07 9.38
CA ARG A 301 -15.49 -5.36 8.69
C ARG A 301 -16.82 -6.02 9.08
N SER A 302 -17.23 -5.92 10.35
CA SER A 302 -18.53 -6.45 10.81
C SER A 302 -19.76 -5.72 10.22
N LYS A 303 -19.58 -4.46 9.78
CA LYS A 303 -20.62 -3.65 9.14
C LYS A 303 -20.78 -3.91 7.64
N ILE A 304 -19.79 -4.55 7.00
CA ILE A 304 -19.81 -4.80 5.55
C ILE A 304 -20.88 -5.85 5.22
N GLN A 305 -21.79 -5.49 4.32
CA GLN A 305 -22.75 -6.42 3.73
C GLN A 305 -22.16 -7.01 2.46
N TYR A 306 -21.74 -8.28 2.51
CA TYR A 306 -21.28 -8.99 1.34
C TYR A 306 -22.46 -9.41 0.45
N PRO A 307 -22.35 -9.32 -0.88
CA PRO A 307 -23.35 -9.86 -1.81
C PRO A 307 -23.55 -11.37 -1.57
N GLN A 308 -24.82 -11.81 -1.68
CA GLN A 308 -25.20 -13.23 -1.58
C GLN A 308 -24.82 -13.99 -2.86
#